data_50cb3807b32d99a67aed6ee28b18587e
#
_entry.id   50cb3807b32d99a67aed6ee28b18587e
#
_cell.length_a   1.000
_cell.length_b   1.000
_cell.length_c   1.000
_cell.angle_alpha   90.00
_cell.angle_beta   90.00
_cell.angle_gamma   90.00
#
_symmetry.space_group_name_H-M   'P 1'
#
loop_
_entity.id
_entity.type
_entity.pdbx_description
1 polymer ?
#
loop_
_entity_poly.entity_id
_entity_poly.type
_entity_poly.pdbx_seq_one_letter_code
_entity_poly.pdbx_strand_id
1 'polypeptide(L)'
;MRLSVALALCAALPAAACWEDAANRYQVSSALLYAIARTESGLNPQAVGRNTNGSRDIGLMQINSAWLPTLASHGIGERDLYEPCTNIHVGAWILAGNVSRLGYTWEAVGAYNAASPALRRSYVEKVRRHLPADAPASGRSAR
;
A
#
# COMPACT_ATOMS: atom_id res chain seq x y z
N MET A 1 -29.02 -41.20 5.54
CA MET A 1 -27.68 -40.60 5.61
C MET A 1 -27.78 -39.16 5.06
N ARG A 2 -27.80 -38.14 5.93
CA ARG A 2 -27.94 -36.75 5.52
C ARG A 2 -26.53 -36.16 5.45
N LEU A 3 -26.08 -35.80 4.23
CA LEU A 3 -24.82 -35.07 4.02
C LEU A 3 -25.07 -33.61 4.38
N SER A 4 -24.54 -33.14 5.51
CA SER A 4 -24.49 -31.72 5.84
C SER A 4 -23.30 -31.12 5.11
N VAL A 5 -23.58 -30.38 4.03
CA VAL A 5 -22.57 -29.54 3.37
C VAL A 5 -22.37 -28.32 4.25
N ALA A 6 -21.26 -28.27 4.97
CA ALA A 6 -20.82 -27.05 5.65
C ALA A 6 -20.36 -26.04 4.61
N LEU A 7 -21.20 -25.04 4.36
CA LEU A 7 -20.82 -23.88 3.55
C LEU A 7 -19.81 -23.07 4.36
N ALA A 8 -18.53 -23.16 4.01
CA ALA A 8 -17.51 -22.29 4.56
C ALA A 8 -17.79 -20.85 4.06
N LEU A 9 -18.36 -20.03 4.93
CA LEU A 9 -18.49 -18.59 4.69
C LEU A 9 -17.07 -18.01 4.69
N CYS A 10 -16.52 -17.73 3.50
CA CYS A 10 -15.33 -16.92 3.36
C CYS A 10 -15.74 -15.47 3.72
N ALA A 11 -15.64 -15.12 5.00
CA ALA A 11 -15.88 -13.74 5.44
C ALA A 11 -14.76 -12.87 4.86
N ALA A 12 -15.10 -12.02 3.89
CA ALA A 12 -14.20 -10.95 3.46
C ALA A 12 -13.89 -10.07 4.67
N LEU A 13 -12.60 -9.96 5.02
CA LEU A 13 -12.16 -9.08 6.10
C LEU A 13 -12.62 -7.64 5.77
N PRO A 14 -13.19 -6.90 6.75
CA PRO A 14 -13.52 -5.50 6.52
C PRO A 14 -12.24 -4.73 6.15
N ALA A 15 -12.34 -3.74 5.25
CA ALA A 15 -11.21 -2.97 4.74
C ALA A 15 -10.31 -2.39 5.84
N ALA A 16 -10.89 -2.01 6.99
CA ALA A 16 -10.15 -1.54 8.16
C ALA A 16 -9.17 -2.59 8.71
N ALA A 17 -9.52 -3.89 8.68
CA ALA A 17 -8.63 -4.95 9.15
C ALA A 17 -7.42 -5.14 8.24
N CYS A 18 -7.54 -4.85 6.94
CA CYS A 18 -6.41 -4.98 6.00
C CYS A 18 -5.30 -3.97 6.26
N TRP A 19 -5.64 -2.74 6.67
CA TRP A 19 -4.64 -1.72 7.01
C TRP A 19 -3.79 -2.15 8.20
N GLU A 20 -4.42 -2.63 9.26
CA GLU A 20 -3.73 -3.09 10.47
C GLU A 20 -2.94 -4.38 10.21
N ASP A 21 -3.49 -5.31 9.44
CA ASP A 21 -2.81 -6.56 9.11
C ASP A 21 -1.54 -6.31 8.29
N ALA A 22 -1.63 -5.48 7.24
CA ALA A 22 -0.48 -5.08 6.44
C ALA A 22 0.56 -4.30 7.26
N ALA A 23 0.10 -3.36 8.09
CA ALA A 23 0.97 -2.58 8.98
C ALA A 23 1.77 -3.48 9.94
N ASN A 24 1.10 -4.42 10.57
CA ASN A 24 1.72 -5.39 11.48
C ASN A 24 2.69 -6.33 10.75
N ARG A 25 2.28 -6.84 9.59
CA ARG A 25 3.09 -7.77 8.80
C ARG A 25 4.40 -7.14 8.32
N TYR A 26 4.35 -5.91 7.86
CA TYR A 26 5.50 -5.21 7.26
C TYR A 26 6.15 -4.19 8.18
N GLN A 27 5.71 -4.07 9.43
CA GLN A 27 6.25 -3.16 10.44
C GLN A 27 6.26 -1.70 9.98
N VAL A 28 5.16 -1.27 9.37
CA VAL A 28 4.90 0.11 8.96
C VAL A 28 3.63 0.65 9.63
N SER A 29 3.44 1.95 9.65
CA SER A 29 2.25 2.55 10.26
C SER A 29 1.01 2.36 9.39
N SER A 30 -0.11 1.89 9.95
CA SER A 30 -1.39 1.80 9.26
C SER A 30 -1.92 3.18 8.85
N ALA A 31 -1.74 4.19 9.70
CA ALA A 31 -2.08 5.57 9.38
C ALA A 31 -1.27 6.11 8.19
N LEU A 32 0.02 5.74 8.10
CA LEU A 32 0.87 6.11 6.97
C LEU A 32 0.43 5.42 5.67
N LEU A 33 0.12 4.13 5.71
CA LEU A 33 -0.41 3.40 4.55
C LEU A 33 -1.70 4.04 4.03
N TYR A 34 -2.61 4.37 4.95
CA TYR A 34 -3.86 5.04 4.61
C TYR A 34 -3.63 6.44 3.99
N ALA A 35 -2.70 7.23 4.55
CA ALA A 35 -2.34 8.54 4.02
C ALA A 35 -1.72 8.45 2.62
N ILE A 36 -0.89 7.44 2.37
CA ILE A 36 -0.34 7.14 1.03
C ILE A 36 -1.49 6.82 0.07
N ALA A 37 -2.39 5.92 0.40
CA ALA A 37 -3.51 5.55 -0.47
C ALA A 37 -4.45 6.73 -0.75
N ARG A 38 -4.68 7.61 0.23
CA ARG A 38 -5.39 8.88 0.03
C ARG A 38 -4.69 9.76 -0.98
N THR A 39 -3.37 9.85 -0.92
CA THR A 39 -2.54 10.64 -1.83
C THR A 39 -2.54 10.05 -3.24
N GLU A 40 -2.43 8.73 -3.35
CA GLU A 40 -2.27 8.02 -4.62
C GLU A 40 -3.57 7.96 -5.43
N SER A 41 -4.66 7.57 -4.82
CA SER A 41 -5.91 7.28 -5.54
C SER A 41 -7.15 7.94 -4.95
N GLY A 42 -7.03 8.66 -3.83
CA GLY A 42 -8.21 9.09 -3.07
C GLY A 42 -9.02 7.91 -2.52
N LEU A 43 -8.37 6.78 -2.24
CA LEU A 43 -8.98 5.52 -1.79
C LEU A 43 -9.84 4.83 -2.87
N ASN A 44 -9.53 5.03 -4.14
CA ASN A 44 -10.23 4.36 -5.24
C ASN A 44 -9.51 3.05 -5.62
N PRO A 45 -10.08 1.86 -5.33
CA PRO A 45 -9.46 0.58 -5.67
C PRO A 45 -9.41 0.30 -7.17
N GLN A 46 -10.20 1.01 -7.98
CA GLN A 46 -10.26 0.87 -9.43
C GLN A 46 -9.43 1.92 -10.18
N ALA A 47 -8.67 2.75 -9.45
CA ALA A 47 -7.86 3.79 -10.07
C ALA A 47 -6.74 3.19 -10.94
N VAL A 48 -6.55 3.77 -12.13
CA VAL A 48 -5.45 3.44 -13.03
C VAL A 48 -4.80 4.73 -13.53
N GLY A 49 -3.54 4.94 -13.15
CA GLY A 49 -2.69 5.97 -13.71
C GLY A 49 -1.92 5.44 -14.93
N ARG A 50 -1.72 6.28 -15.94
CA ARG A 50 -0.93 5.96 -17.13
C ARG A 50 0.30 6.85 -17.20
N ASN A 51 1.46 6.23 -17.36
CA ASN A 51 2.74 6.93 -17.44
C ASN A 51 3.23 7.04 -18.88
N THR A 52 4.05 8.05 -19.16
CA THR A 52 4.58 8.31 -20.51
C THR A 52 5.49 7.18 -21.03
N ASN A 53 6.09 6.40 -20.12
CA ASN A 53 6.91 5.24 -20.47
C ASN A 53 6.10 3.95 -20.75
N GLY A 54 4.75 4.06 -20.78
CA GLY A 54 3.84 2.95 -21.02
C GLY A 54 3.47 2.12 -19.78
N SER A 55 4.09 2.37 -18.62
CA SER A 55 3.70 1.73 -17.37
C SER A 55 2.37 2.27 -16.85
N ARG A 56 1.73 1.50 -15.97
CA ARG A 56 0.48 1.87 -15.31
C ARG A 56 0.66 1.80 -13.80
N ASP A 57 -0.07 2.64 -13.09
CA ASP A 57 -0.17 2.62 -11.64
C ASP A 57 -1.58 2.14 -11.25
N ILE A 58 -1.67 1.07 -10.46
CA ILE A 58 -2.88 0.26 -10.32
C ILE A 58 -3.41 0.26 -8.89
N GLY A 59 -4.68 0.57 -8.74
CA GLY A 59 -5.47 0.38 -7.52
C GLY A 59 -5.23 1.41 -6.42
N LEU A 60 -5.62 1.06 -5.20
CA LEU A 60 -5.64 1.93 -4.03
C LEU A 60 -4.32 2.66 -3.79
N MET A 61 -3.22 1.94 -3.84
CA MET A 61 -1.88 2.46 -3.54
C MET A 61 -1.04 2.68 -4.81
N GLN A 62 -1.68 2.64 -5.99
CA GLN A 62 -1.08 2.94 -7.29
C GLN A 62 0.22 2.14 -7.54
N ILE A 63 0.09 0.81 -7.47
CA ILE A 63 1.20 -0.11 -7.70
C ILE A 63 1.62 -0.07 -9.17
N ASN A 64 2.87 0.30 -9.43
CA ASN A 64 3.36 0.37 -10.81
C ASN A 64 3.45 -1.02 -11.46
N SER A 65 3.03 -1.11 -12.72
CA SER A 65 3.03 -2.36 -13.50
C SER A 65 4.42 -2.98 -13.68
N ALA A 66 5.50 -2.22 -13.46
CA ALA A 66 6.86 -2.76 -13.44
C ALA A 66 7.10 -3.79 -12.33
N TRP A 67 6.26 -3.81 -11.27
CA TRP A 67 6.32 -4.83 -10.23
C TRP A 67 5.70 -6.16 -10.63
N LEU A 68 4.88 -6.21 -11.70
CA LEU A 68 4.15 -7.43 -12.08
C LEU A 68 5.02 -8.67 -12.28
N PRO A 69 6.21 -8.62 -12.89
CA PRO A 69 7.07 -9.79 -12.98
C PRO A 69 7.48 -10.35 -11.61
N THR A 70 7.82 -9.47 -10.67
CA THR A 70 8.15 -9.88 -9.29
C THR A 70 6.93 -10.42 -8.56
N LEU A 71 5.78 -9.76 -8.69
CA LEU A 71 4.53 -10.16 -8.04
C LEU A 71 4.01 -11.51 -8.57
N ALA A 72 4.21 -11.79 -9.85
CA ALA A 72 3.84 -13.06 -10.47
C ALA A 72 4.54 -14.26 -9.81
N SER A 73 5.80 -14.10 -9.36
CA SER A 73 6.52 -15.14 -8.62
C SER A 73 5.89 -15.45 -7.24
N HIS A 74 5.03 -14.56 -6.75
CA HIS A 74 4.25 -14.73 -5.53
C HIS A 74 2.77 -15.05 -5.80
N GLY A 75 2.42 -15.37 -7.05
CA GLY A 75 1.06 -15.71 -7.45
C GLY A 75 0.10 -14.52 -7.54
N ILE A 76 0.63 -13.30 -7.62
CA ILE A 76 -0.16 -12.06 -7.73
C ILE A 76 -0.08 -11.54 -9.16
N GLY A 77 -1.23 -11.49 -9.83
CA GLY A 77 -1.38 -10.92 -11.18
C GLY A 77 -1.97 -9.50 -11.14
N GLU A 78 -2.06 -8.89 -12.32
CA GLU A 78 -2.59 -7.52 -12.44
C GLU A 78 -4.03 -7.40 -11.88
N ARG A 79 -4.90 -8.39 -12.10
CA ARG A 79 -6.27 -8.39 -11.60
C ARG A 79 -6.36 -8.36 -10.09
N ASP A 80 -5.42 -9.00 -9.42
CA ASP A 80 -5.37 -9.06 -7.97
C ASP A 80 -5.07 -7.69 -7.34
N LEU A 81 -4.43 -6.79 -8.09
CA LEU A 81 -4.12 -5.43 -7.63
C LEU A 81 -5.36 -4.51 -7.56
N TYR A 82 -6.49 -4.91 -8.13
CA TYR A 82 -7.76 -4.20 -7.94
C TYR A 82 -8.50 -4.65 -6.68
N GLU A 83 -8.05 -5.73 -6.06
CA GLU A 83 -8.57 -6.18 -4.77
C GLU A 83 -7.89 -5.35 -3.66
N PRO A 84 -8.70 -4.64 -2.81
CA PRO A 84 -8.16 -3.69 -1.84
C PRO A 84 -7.10 -4.25 -0.90
N CYS A 85 -7.37 -5.39 -0.27
CA CYS A 85 -6.44 -5.98 0.70
C CYS A 85 -5.11 -6.39 0.04
N THR A 86 -5.15 -7.01 -1.13
CA THR A 86 -3.95 -7.37 -1.90
C THR A 86 -3.14 -6.14 -2.24
N ASN A 87 -3.79 -5.08 -2.72
CA ASN A 87 -3.13 -3.84 -3.08
C ASN A 87 -2.46 -3.15 -1.88
N ILE A 88 -3.15 -3.11 -0.72
CA ILE A 88 -2.62 -2.57 0.54
C ILE A 88 -1.38 -3.36 0.98
N HIS A 89 -1.42 -4.69 0.94
CA HIS A 89 -0.28 -5.53 1.30
C HIS A 89 0.92 -5.32 0.38
N VAL A 90 0.70 -5.24 -0.92
CA VAL A 90 1.77 -4.95 -1.90
C VAL A 90 2.36 -3.57 -1.67
N GLY A 91 1.53 -2.55 -1.45
CA GLY A 91 2.00 -1.19 -1.14
C GLY A 91 2.81 -1.13 0.16
N ALA A 92 2.35 -1.82 1.20
CA ALA A 92 3.08 -1.93 2.48
C ALA A 92 4.44 -2.64 2.30
N TRP A 93 4.49 -3.70 1.50
CA TRP A 93 5.72 -4.40 1.17
C TRP A 93 6.71 -3.50 0.41
N ILE A 94 6.26 -2.72 -0.56
CA ILE A 94 7.09 -1.75 -1.29
C ILE A 94 7.64 -0.68 -0.33
N LEU A 95 6.79 -0.11 0.52
CA LEU A 95 7.20 0.86 1.52
C LEU A 95 8.22 0.27 2.49
N ALA A 96 8.00 -0.94 2.98
CA ALA A 96 8.93 -1.64 3.86
C ALA A 96 10.29 -1.87 3.20
N GLY A 97 10.32 -2.15 1.90
CA GLY A 97 11.55 -2.23 1.11
C GLY A 97 12.32 -0.91 1.09
N ASN A 98 11.62 0.21 0.95
CA ASN A 98 12.24 1.54 1.04
C ASN A 98 12.77 1.82 2.45
N VAL A 99 12.00 1.48 3.48
CA VAL A 99 12.41 1.61 4.89
C VAL A 99 13.66 0.77 5.19
N SER A 100 13.74 -0.44 4.65
CA SER A 100 14.94 -1.29 4.80
C SER A 100 16.21 -0.65 4.21
N ARG A 101 16.07 0.08 3.11
CA ARG A 101 17.21 0.73 2.44
C ARG A 101 17.55 2.12 2.99
N LEU A 102 16.55 2.88 3.41
CA LEU A 102 16.69 4.31 3.72
C LEU A 102 16.37 4.65 5.20
N GLY A 103 16.11 3.61 6.03
CA GLY A 103 15.59 3.80 7.38
C GLY A 103 14.12 4.21 7.39
N TYR A 104 13.51 4.20 8.57
CA TYR A 104 12.12 4.66 8.74
C TYR A 104 12.08 6.19 8.75
N THR A 105 12.18 6.77 7.57
CA THR A 105 12.35 8.22 7.35
C THR A 105 11.35 8.74 6.31
N TRP A 106 11.17 10.03 6.27
CA TRP A 106 10.40 10.68 5.20
C TRP A 106 11.03 10.49 3.82
N GLU A 107 12.33 10.25 3.75
CA GLU A 107 13.01 9.89 2.50
C GLU A 107 12.51 8.54 1.96
N ALA A 108 12.32 7.55 2.84
CA ALA A 108 11.74 6.25 2.47
C ALA A 108 10.30 6.40 1.97
N VAL A 109 9.50 7.26 2.59
CA VAL A 109 8.13 7.58 2.14
C VAL A 109 8.16 8.28 0.77
N GLY A 110 9.03 9.27 0.61
CA GLY A 110 9.19 9.98 -0.67
C GLY A 110 9.61 9.07 -1.81
N ALA A 111 10.47 8.09 -1.53
CA ALA A 111 10.93 7.08 -2.49
C ALA A 111 9.82 6.14 -2.98
N TYR A 112 8.66 6.10 -2.31
CA TYR A 112 7.51 5.35 -2.79
C TYR A 112 7.01 5.85 -4.15
N ASN A 113 7.02 7.16 -4.36
CA ASN A 113 6.50 7.78 -5.59
C ASN A 113 7.60 8.24 -6.56
N ALA A 114 8.76 8.69 -6.07
CA ALA A 114 9.71 9.41 -6.91
C ALA A 114 11.18 9.06 -6.67
N ALA A 115 11.96 9.14 -7.75
CA ALA A 115 13.41 8.94 -7.70
C ALA A 115 14.14 10.22 -7.27
N SER A 116 13.73 11.41 -7.75
CA SER A 116 14.44 12.66 -7.48
C SER A 116 14.12 13.24 -6.11
N PRO A 117 15.11 13.82 -5.39
CA PRO A 117 14.90 14.41 -4.06
C PRO A 117 13.82 15.50 -4.02
N ALA A 118 13.74 16.34 -5.05
CA ALA A 118 12.74 17.41 -5.11
C ALA A 118 11.32 16.87 -5.21
N LEU A 119 11.10 15.87 -6.05
CA LEU A 119 9.80 15.21 -6.20
C LEU A 119 9.43 14.41 -4.94
N ARG A 120 10.40 13.79 -4.26
CA ARG A 120 10.18 13.12 -2.97
C ARG A 120 9.66 14.09 -1.92
N ARG A 121 10.27 15.26 -1.77
CA ARG A 121 9.80 16.28 -0.82
C ARG A 121 8.37 16.73 -1.12
N SER A 122 8.08 17.04 -2.38
CA SER A 122 6.72 17.41 -2.80
C SER A 122 5.69 16.33 -2.50
N TYR A 123 6.05 15.08 -2.74
CA TYR A 123 5.19 13.93 -2.44
C TYR A 123 4.94 13.78 -0.93
N VAL A 124 6.00 13.84 -0.12
CA VAL A 124 5.90 13.76 1.34
C VAL A 124 4.95 14.81 1.91
N GLU A 125 4.99 16.05 1.40
CA GLU A 125 4.06 17.09 1.86
C GLU A 125 2.59 16.76 1.54
N LYS A 126 2.33 16.09 0.42
CA LYS A 126 0.98 15.60 0.08
C LYS A 126 0.54 14.50 1.05
N VAL A 127 1.40 13.53 1.35
CA VAL A 127 1.11 12.46 2.31
C VAL A 127 0.85 13.00 3.70
N ARG A 128 1.67 13.94 4.16
CA ARG A 128 1.51 14.57 5.50
C ARG A 128 0.15 15.22 5.72
N ARG A 129 -0.44 15.80 4.68
CA ARG A 129 -1.78 16.41 4.79
C ARG A 129 -2.89 15.42 5.13
N HIS A 130 -2.65 14.13 4.91
CA HIS A 130 -3.60 13.06 5.18
C HIS A 130 -3.31 12.31 6.48
N LEU A 131 -2.22 12.66 7.17
CA LEU A 131 -1.92 12.11 8.49
C LEU A 131 -2.64 12.87 9.59
N PRO A 132 -3.05 12.20 10.69
CA PRO A 132 -3.43 12.87 11.92
C PRO A 132 -2.30 13.78 12.41
N ALA A 133 -2.66 14.93 13.03
CA ALA A 133 -1.68 15.93 13.46
C ALA A 133 -0.65 15.41 14.48
N ASP A 134 -0.99 14.36 15.20
CA ASP A 134 -0.21 13.69 16.24
C ASP A 134 0.41 12.34 15.79
N ALA A 135 0.27 11.99 14.51
CA ALA A 135 0.82 10.75 14.01
C ALA A 135 2.36 10.79 14.00
N PRO A 136 3.03 9.88 14.74
CA PRO A 136 4.49 9.83 14.69
C PRO A 136 4.98 9.44 13.29
N ALA A 137 6.00 10.13 12.81
CA ALA A 137 6.67 9.82 11.54
C ALA A 137 7.32 8.42 11.53
N SER A 138 7.56 7.86 12.73
CA SER A 138 8.17 6.55 12.94
C SER A 138 7.16 5.55 13.45
N GLY A 139 7.13 4.34 12.88
CA GLY A 139 6.24 3.24 13.25
C GLY A 139 6.48 2.61 14.62
N ARG A 140 6.85 3.39 15.61
CA ARG A 140 6.76 2.95 17.00
C ARG A 140 5.31 3.18 17.47
N SER A 141 4.55 2.09 17.47
CA SER A 141 3.32 2.02 18.25
C SER A 141 3.63 2.49 19.67
N ALA A 142 2.90 3.51 20.13
CA ALA A 142 2.86 3.82 21.55
C ALA A 142 2.36 2.56 22.27
N ARG A 143 3.18 2.02 23.19
CA ARG A 143 2.75 0.97 24.11
C ARG A 143 1.91 1.58 25.20
#